data_29411c17d54e2e19296e09c1ec2e044e
#
_entry.id   29411c17d54e2e19296e09c1ec2e044e
#
_cell.length_a   1.000
_cell.length_b   1.000
_cell.length_c   1.000
_cell.angle_alpha   90.00
_cell.angle_beta   90.00
_cell.angle_gamma   90.00
#
_symmetry.space_group_name_H-M   'P 1'
#
loop_
_entity.id
_entity.type
_entity.pdbx_description
1 polymer ?
#
loop_
_entity_poly.entity_id
_entity_poly.type
_entity_poly.pdbx_seq_one_letter_code
_entity_poly.pdbx_strand_id
1 'polypeptide(L)'
;LLFSFRIKSEGNAAHISAKNLIGSETEKIRTVNRVAGYLADHYQESSSLDELASRFFTNKFYLTRIFKQVTGFTIREYLHIQRVQKAQEFLRSSLLPITEIALMVGFENVSYFEKIFRRYCMQSPREYRVSQKAESH
;
A
#
# COMPACT_ATOMS: atom_id res chain seq x y z
N LEU A 1 7.76 13.00 4.68
CA LEU A 1 7.91 12.57 4.54
C LEU A 1 7.61 11.84 3.92
N LEU A 2 7.94 11.69 3.65
CA LEU A 2 7.69 11.01 2.95
C LEU A 2 7.95 9.82 3.17
N PHE A 3 7.20 9.12 3.12
CA PHE A 3 7.67 7.89 3.22
C PHE A 3 7.66 7.31 1.89
N SER A 4 8.62 6.60 1.63
CA SER A 4 8.55 5.77 0.49
C SER A 4 8.90 4.43 1.04
N PHE A 5 8.46 3.41 0.39
CA PHE A 5 8.73 2.07 0.85
C PHE A 5 9.00 1.20 -0.35
N ARG A 6 9.63 0.09 -0.10
CA ARG A 6 9.96 -0.84 -1.14
C ARG A 6 9.45 -2.18 -0.76
N ILE A 7 9.10 -2.93 -1.75
CA ILE A 7 8.75 -4.31 -1.53
C ILE A 7 10.03 -5.04 -1.21
N LYS A 8 10.03 -5.70 -0.07
CA LYS A 8 11.24 -6.39 0.35
C LYS A 8 11.73 -7.42 -0.64
N SER A 9 10.84 -7.86 -1.51
CA SER A 9 11.22 -8.85 -2.50
C SER A 9 12.36 -8.40 -3.37
N GLU A 10 12.53 -7.10 -3.58
CA GLU A 10 13.64 -6.63 -4.38
C GLU A 10 14.97 -6.94 -3.73
N GLY A 11 15.08 -6.57 -2.47
CA GLY A 11 16.29 -6.85 -1.76
C GLY A 11 16.47 -8.32 -1.49
N ASN A 12 15.38 -9.00 -1.19
CA ASN A 12 15.45 -10.42 -0.93
C ASN A 12 15.82 -11.22 -2.15
N ALA A 13 15.30 -10.83 -3.29
CA ALA A 13 15.62 -11.53 -4.52
C ALA A 13 17.09 -11.41 -4.85
N ALA A 14 17.67 -10.27 -4.60
CA ALA A 14 19.08 -10.08 -4.83
C ALA A 14 19.92 -10.90 -3.85
N HIS A 15 19.44 -11.01 -2.64
CA HIS A 15 20.12 -11.68 -1.58
C HIS A 15 20.03 -13.17 -1.63
N ILE A 16 18.88 -13.67 -1.97
CA ILE A 16 18.67 -15.09 -2.11
C ILE A 16 19.32 -15.51 -3.35
N SER A 17 20.55 -15.71 -3.31
CA SER A 17 21.27 -15.95 -4.46
C SER A 17 20.77 -17.12 -5.21
N ALA A 18 21.02 -17.11 -6.45
CA ALA A 18 20.49 -18.07 -7.38
C ALA A 18 20.76 -19.51 -6.98
N LYS A 19 21.80 -19.75 -6.29
CA LYS A 19 22.15 -21.12 -6.02
C LYS A 19 21.12 -21.84 -5.18
N ASN A 20 20.39 -21.12 -4.35
CA ASN A 20 19.41 -21.75 -3.49
C ASN A 20 18.01 -21.38 -3.80
N LEU A 21 17.80 -20.71 -4.89
CA LEU A 21 16.50 -20.28 -5.24
C LEU A 21 15.78 -21.42 -5.88
N ILE A 22 14.86 -21.97 -5.15
CA ILE A 22 14.06 -23.03 -5.71
C ILE A 22 12.74 -22.46 -6.15
N GLY A 23 12.01 -23.27 -6.91
CA GLY A 23 10.77 -22.83 -7.48
C GLY A 23 9.82 -22.24 -6.49
N SER A 24 9.75 -22.80 -5.27
CA SER A 24 8.77 -22.31 -4.30
C SER A 24 9.09 -20.91 -3.83
N GLU A 25 10.36 -20.57 -3.65
CA GLU A 25 10.71 -19.20 -3.24
C GLU A 25 10.47 -18.20 -4.35
N THR A 26 10.83 -18.57 -5.57
CA THR A 26 10.58 -17.74 -6.72
C THR A 26 9.08 -17.52 -6.90
N GLU A 27 8.31 -18.57 -6.68
CA GLU A 27 6.87 -18.49 -6.83
C GLU A 27 6.25 -17.58 -5.77
N LYS A 28 6.73 -17.64 -4.54
CA LYS A 28 6.26 -16.75 -3.49
C LYS A 28 6.45 -15.29 -3.89
N ILE A 29 7.66 -14.96 -4.31
CA ILE A 29 7.98 -13.60 -4.69
C ILE A 29 7.13 -13.14 -5.85
N ARG A 30 6.95 -14.02 -6.83
CA ARG A 30 6.14 -13.69 -7.99
C ARG A 30 4.69 -13.44 -7.60
N THR A 31 4.14 -14.30 -6.75
CA THR A 31 2.77 -14.14 -6.29
C THR A 31 2.59 -12.84 -5.53
N VAL A 32 3.51 -12.55 -4.60
CA VAL A 32 3.41 -11.32 -3.82
C VAL A 32 3.52 -10.10 -4.71
N ASN A 33 4.42 -10.13 -5.69
CA ASN A 33 4.55 -8.99 -6.60
C ASN A 33 3.28 -8.76 -7.41
N ARG A 34 2.61 -9.83 -7.82
CA ARG A 34 1.34 -9.69 -8.53
C ARG A 34 0.25 -9.12 -7.65
N VAL A 35 0.18 -9.59 -6.41
CA VAL A 35 -0.81 -9.08 -5.47
C VAL A 35 -0.54 -7.62 -5.17
N ALA A 36 0.71 -7.26 -4.92
CA ALA A 36 1.07 -5.88 -4.63
C ALA A 36 0.71 -4.97 -5.80
N GLY A 37 0.98 -5.42 -7.02
CA GLY A 37 0.63 -4.65 -8.21
C GLY A 37 -0.88 -4.47 -8.34
N TYR A 38 -1.62 -5.52 -8.07
CA TYR A 38 -3.07 -5.44 -8.11
C TYR A 38 -3.60 -4.43 -7.08
N LEU A 39 -3.07 -4.48 -5.86
CA LEU A 39 -3.50 -3.54 -4.82
C LEU A 39 -3.17 -2.10 -5.20
N ALA A 40 -2.02 -1.89 -5.81
CA ALA A 40 -1.64 -0.55 -6.25
C ALA A 40 -2.57 -0.03 -7.34
N ASP A 41 -3.01 -0.90 -8.23
CA ASP A 41 -3.89 -0.51 -9.33
C ASP A 41 -5.35 -0.40 -8.91
N HIS A 42 -5.73 -1.09 -7.84
CA HIS A 42 -7.13 -1.15 -7.41
C HIS A 42 -7.29 -0.67 -5.96
N TYR A 43 -6.50 0.31 -5.58
CA TYR A 43 -6.46 0.75 -4.17
C TYR A 43 -7.79 1.29 -3.68
N GLN A 44 -8.66 1.72 -4.58
CA GLN A 44 -9.96 2.29 -4.21
C GLN A 44 -10.97 1.22 -3.84
N GLU A 45 -10.73 -0.01 -4.25
CA GLU A 45 -11.70 -1.09 -4.08
C GLU A 45 -11.56 -1.75 -2.73
N SER A 46 -12.69 -2.27 -2.25
CA SER A 46 -12.70 -3.09 -1.06
C SER A 46 -12.87 -4.52 -1.46
N SER A 47 -11.89 -5.33 -1.17
CA SER A 47 -11.99 -6.76 -1.43
C SER A 47 -11.69 -7.50 -0.13
N SER A 48 -12.40 -8.58 0.10
CA SER A 48 -12.06 -9.41 1.24
C SER A 48 -10.75 -10.15 0.96
N LEU A 49 -10.15 -10.62 2.02
CA LEU A 49 -8.92 -11.38 1.88
C LEU A 49 -9.16 -12.68 1.11
N ASP A 50 -10.34 -13.27 1.31
CA ASP A 50 -10.70 -14.47 0.56
C ASP A 50 -10.84 -14.18 -0.93
N GLU A 51 -11.48 -13.07 -1.28
CA GLU A 51 -11.61 -12.68 -2.67
C GLU A 51 -10.25 -12.44 -3.31
N LEU A 52 -9.40 -11.74 -2.60
CA LEU A 52 -8.06 -11.45 -3.10
C LEU A 52 -7.27 -12.74 -3.32
N ALA A 53 -7.28 -13.62 -2.33
CA ALA A 53 -6.55 -14.87 -2.45
C ALA A 53 -7.07 -15.72 -3.60
N SER A 54 -8.39 -15.76 -3.75
CA SER A 54 -9.00 -16.51 -4.82
C SER A 54 -8.58 -16.00 -6.18
N ARG A 55 -8.48 -14.70 -6.32
CA ARG A 55 -8.07 -14.10 -7.59
C ARG A 55 -6.68 -14.58 -8.02
N PHE A 56 -5.83 -14.87 -7.06
CA PHE A 56 -4.47 -15.30 -7.34
C PHE A 56 -4.27 -16.79 -7.09
N PHE A 57 -5.35 -17.54 -7.08
CA PHE A 57 -5.33 -19.00 -7.02
C PHE A 57 -4.62 -19.53 -5.77
N THR A 58 -4.89 -18.90 -4.63
CA THR A 58 -4.29 -19.31 -3.37
C THR A 58 -5.32 -19.16 -2.26
N ASN A 59 -4.92 -19.41 -1.02
CA ASN A 59 -5.83 -19.21 0.11
C ASN A 59 -5.31 -18.07 0.98
N LYS A 60 -6.22 -17.52 1.80
CA LYS A 60 -5.90 -16.30 2.53
C LYS A 60 -4.80 -16.50 3.58
N PHE A 61 -4.71 -17.68 4.16
CA PHE A 61 -3.70 -17.92 5.20
C PHE A 61 -2.30 -17.94 4.59
N TYR A 62 -2.16 -18.62 3.48
CA TYR A 62 -0.89 -18.67 2.80
C TYR A 62 -0.50 -17.29 2.26
N LEU A 63 -1.46 -16.60 1.63
CA LEU A 63 -1.20 -15.30 1.06
C LEU A 63 -0.78 -14.30 2.15
N THR A 64 -1.49 -14.30 3.28
CA THR A 64 -1.16 -13.41 4.38
C THR A 64 0.27 -13.63 4.85
N ARG A 65 0.66 -14.89 4.98
CA ARG A 65 1.99 -15.22 5.46
C ARG A 65 3.08 -14.78 4.49
N ILE A 66 2.95 -15.16 3.22
CA ILE A 66 4.02 -14.84 2.28
C ILE A 66 4.09 -13.34 1.98
N PHE A 67 2.95 -12.66 2.00
CA PHE A 67 2.95 -11.23 1.74
C PHE A 67 3.76 -10.50 2.81
N LYS A 68 3.54 -10.86 4.07
CA LYS A 68 4.28 -10.25 5.16
C LYS A 68 5.76 -10.62 5.09
N GLN A 69 6.06 -11.87 4.75
CA GLN A 69 7.45 -12.30 4.63
C GLN A 69 8.20 -11.52 3.55
N VAL A 70 7.57 -11.33 2.42
CA VAL A 70 8.23 -10.71 1.28
C VAL A 70 8.26 -9.19 1.36
N THR A 71 7.16 -8.57 1.74
CA THR A 71 7.07 -7.11 1.73
C THR A 71 7.43 -6.47 3.06
N GLY A 72 7.26 -7.21 4.15
CA GLY A 72 7.41 -6.63 5.48
C GLY A 72 6.14 -6.00 6.00
N PHE A 73 5.09 -5.95 5.21
CA PHE A 73 3.81 -5.34 5.57
C PHE A 73 2.70 -6.36 5.47
N THR A 74 1.65 -6.18 6.27
CA THR A 74 0.44 -6.95 6.03
C THR A 74 -0.22 -6.39 4.78
N ILE A 75 -1.13 -7.18 4.21
CA ILE A 75 -1.87 -6.73 3.04
C ILE A 75 -2.66 -5.46 3.35
N ARG A 76 -3.27 -5.40 4.55
CA ARG A 76 -4.00 -4.21 4.94
C ARG A 76 -3.10 -2.99 5.06
N GLU A 77 -1.93 -3.15 5.68
CA GLU A 77 -0.99 -2.05 5.79
C GLU A 77 -0.54 -1.57 4.42
N TYR A 78 -0.27 -2.50 3.55
CA TYR A 78 0.17 -2.15 2.20
C TYR A 78 -0.91 -1.37 1.45
N LEU A 79 -2.16 -1.81 1.58
CA LEU A 79 -3.26 -1.09 0.95
C LEU A 79 -3.42 0.32 1.52
N HIS A 80 -3.31 0.45 2.85
CA HIS A 80 -3.38 1.77 3.47
C HIS A 80 -2.28 2.69 2.94
N ILE A 81 -1.08 2.15 2.79
CA ILE A 81 0.05 2.92 2.27
C ILE A 81 -0.24 3.40 0.84
N GLN A 82 -0.78 2.53 0.00
CA GLN A 82 -1.15 2.91 -1.35
C GLN A 82 -2.17 4.05 -1.35
N ARG A 83 -3.18 3.93 -0.51
CA ARG A 83 -4.23 4.95 -0.42
C ARG A 83 -3.69 6.27 0.09
N VAL A 84 -2.81 6.23 1.10
CA VAL A 84 -2.23 7.44 1.65
C VAL A 84 -1.36 8.13 0.61
N GLN A 85 -0.59 7.38 -0.15
CA GLN A 85 0.24 7.98 -1.19
C GLN A 85 -0.60 8.66 -2.26
N LYS A 86 -1.72 8.05 -2.63
CA LYS A 86 -2.63 8.68 -3.60
C LYS A 86 -3.28 9.92 -2.99
N ALA A 87 -3.63 9.86 -1.72
CA ALA A 87 -4.20 11.03 -1.06
C ALA A 87 -3.19 12.18 -1.04
N GLN A 88 -1.92 11.87 -0.80
CA GLN A 88 -0.89 12.91 -0.85
C GLN A 88 -0.85 13.60 -2.21
N GLU A 89 -0.96 12.83 -3.29
CA GLU A 89 -0.99 13.42 -4.62
C GLU A 89 -2.16 14.37 -4.78
N PHE A 90 -3.36 13.96 -4.39
CA PHE A 90 -4.53 14.82 -4.49
C PHE A 90 -4.42 16.05 -3.60
N LEU A 91 -3.85 15.88 -2.40
CA LEU A 91 -3.70 17.01 -1.49
C LEU A 91 -2.76 18.07 -2.06
N ARG A 92 -1.73 17.63 -2.78
CA ARG A 92 -0.78 18.57 -3.40
C ARG A 92 -1.33 19.19 -4.68
N SER A 93 -2.05 18.41 -5.47
CA SER A 93 -2.36 18.83 -6.83
C SER A 93 -3.79 19.32 -7.05
N SER A 94 -4.62 19.30 -6.01
CA SER A 94 -6.00 19.74 -6.17
C SER A 94 -6.46 20.52 -4.97
N LEU A 95 -7.64 21.14 -5.12
CA LEU A 95 -8.29 21.87 -4.02
C LEU A 95 -9.48 21.08 -3.49
N LEU A 96 -9.55 19.80 -3.81
CA LEU A 96 -10.68 18.98 -3.36
C LEU A 96 -10.75 18.95 -1.83
N PRO A 97 -11.96 18.93 -1.28
CA PRO A 97 -12.10 18.80 0.16
C PRO A 97 -11.48 17.50 0.66
N ILE A 98 -10.96 17.55 1.86
CA ILE A 98 -10.33 16.36 2.44
C ILE A 98 -11.31 15.21 2.54
N THR A 99 -12.58 15.50 2.84
CA THR A 99 -13.60 14.45 2.91
C THR A 99 -13.78 13.74 1.58
N GLU A 100 -13.71 14.49 0.48
CA GLU A 100 -13.82 13.88 -0.83
C GLU A 100 -12.60 13.04 -1.16
N ILE A 101 -11.42 13.55 -0.83
CA ILE A 101 -10.20 12.79 -1.09
C ILE A 101 -10.23 11.47 -0.34
N ALA A 102 -10.68 11.49 0.92
CA ALA A 102 -10.76 10.27 1.72
C ALA A 102 -11.59 9.20 0.99
N LEU A 103 -12.75 9.59 0.49
CA LEU A 103 -13.61 8.64 -0.20
C LEU A 103 -13.02 8.20 -1.54
N MET A 104 -12.44 9.15 -2.26
CA MET A 104 -11.87 8.84 -3.58
C MET A 104 -10.75 7.81 -3.49
N VAL A 105 -9.97 7.84 -2.43
CA VAL A 105 -8.86 6.90 -2.32
C VAL A 105 -9.27 5.59 -1.63
N GLY A 106 -10.56 5.47 -1.26
CA GLY A 106 -11.08 4.18 -0.81
C GLY A 106 -11.41 4.05 0.66
N PHE A 107 -11.30 5.11 1.44
CA PHE A 107 -11.67 5.03 2.86
C PHE A 107 -13.18 5.24 3.01
N GLU A 108 -13.77 4.54 3.98
CA GLU A 108 -15.20 4.63 4.17
C GLU A 108 -15.64 5.89 4.90
N ASN A 109 -14.76 6.43 5.74
CA ASN A 109 -15.08 7.68 6.41
C ASN A 109 -13.82 8.48 6.64
N VAL A 110 -14.01 9.78 6.83
CA VAL A 110 -12.88 10.70 6.93
C VAL A 110 -12.12 10.54 8.23
N SER A 111 -12.80 10.16 9.30
CA SER A 111 -12.12 10.01 10.59
C SER A 111 -11.07 8.92 10.54
N TYR A 112 -11.43 7.79 9.94
CA TYR A 112 -10.48 6.69 9.81
C TYR A 112 -9.35 7.07 8.86
N PHE A 113 -9.69 7.75 7.78
CA PHE A 113 -8.68 8.25 6.86
C PHE A 113 -7.66 9.13 7.56
N GLU A 114 -8.14 10.08 8.36
CA GLU A 114 -7.23 10.99 9.07
C GLU A 114 -6.32 10.24 10.03
N LYS A 115 -6.89 9.25 10.71
CA LYS A 115 -6.10 8.44 11.63
C LYS A 115 -4.98 7.71 10.91
N ILE A 116 -5.30 7.08 9.79
CA ILE A 116 -4.31 6.32 9.03
C ILE A 116 -3.30 7.26 8.38
N PHE A 117 -3.79 8.37 7.82
CA PHE A 117 -2.89 9.34 7.20
C PHE A 117 -1.86 9.85 8.21
N ARG A 118 -2.33 10.23 9.40
CA ARG A 118 -1.41 10.74 10.42
C ARG A 118 -0.43 9.66 10.87
N ARG A 119 -0.87 8.42 10.90
CA ARG A 119 0.04 7.32 11.28
C ARG A 119 1.25 7.24 10.34
N TYR A 120 1.02 7.41 9.05
CA TYR A 120 2.10 7.24 8.07
C TYR A 120 2.80 8.54 7.71
N CYS A 121 2.15 9.68 7.86
CA CYS A 121 2.73 10.96 7.44
C CYS A 121 3.13 11.85 8.59
N MET A 122 2.80 11.48 9.82
CA MET A 122 3.12 12.24 11.02
C MET A 122 2.47 13.62 11.08
N GLN A 123 1.48 13.84 10.25
CA GLN A 123 0.70 15.08 10.27
C GLN A 123 -0.66 14.79 9.64
N SER A 124 -1.62 15.67 9.90
CA SER A 124 -2.95 15.48 9.35
C SER A 124 -2.95 15.78 7.87
N PRO A 125 -3.98 15.35 7.15
CA PRO A 125 -4.10 15.71 5.73
C PRO A 125 -4.09 17.22 5.52
N ARG A 126 -4.74 17.94 6.41
CA ARG A 126 -4.78 19.41 6.30
C ARG A 126 -3.40 20.01 6.49
N GLU A 127 -2.70 19.56 7.54
CA GLU A 127 -1.35 20.04 7.80
C GLU A 127 -0.43 19.72 6.64
N TYR A 128 -0.59 18.54 6.08
CA TYR A 128 0.22 18.14 4.94
C TYR A 128 -0.02 19.08 3.75
N ARG A 129 -1.29 19.36 3.45
CA ARG A 129 -1.62 20.25 2.33
C ARG A 129 -1.00 21.63 2.52
N VAL A 130 -1.11 22.14 3.74
CA VAL A 130 -0.55 23.47 4.03
C VAL A 130 0.96 23.48 3.88
N SER A 131 1.62 22.46 4.40
CA SER A 131 3.08 22.40 4.31
C SER A 131 3.55 22.27 2.86
N GLN A 132 2.81 21.57 2.02
CA GLN A 132 3.17 21.44 0.62
C GLN A 132 3.05 22.77 -0.12
N LYS A 133 2.05 23.55 0.21
CA LYS A 133 1.92 24.89 -0.39
C LYS A 133 3.05 25.79 0.01
N ALA A 134 3.43 25.75 1.26
CA ALA A 134 4.54 26.56 1.75
C ALA A 134 5.83 26.20 1.02
N GLU A 135 6.04 24.92 0.77
CA GLU A 135 7.25 24.47 0.09
C GLU A 135 7.29 24.85 -1.37
N SER A 136 6.14 25.02 -1.99
CA SER A 136 6.12 25.32 -3.41
C SER A 136 6.38 26.79 -3.70
N HIS A 137 6.54 27.58 -2.68
CA HIS A 137 6.95 28.96 -2.80
C HIS A 137 8.40 29.11 -2.40
#